data_56810e9bb573fa0d111204f744741d1c
#
_entry.id   56810e9bb573fa0d111204f744741d1c
#
_cell.length_a   1.000
_cell.length_b   1.000
_cell.length_c   1.000
_cell.angle_alpha   90.00
_cell.angle_beta   90.00
_cell.angle_gamma   90.00
#
_symmetry.space_group_name_H-M   'P 1'
#
loop_
_entity.id
_entity.type
_entity.pdbx_description
1 polymer ?
#
loop_
_entity_poly.entity_id
_entity_poly.type
_entity_poly.pdbx_seq_one_letter_code
_entity_poly.pdbx_strand_id
1 'polypeptide(L)'
;MPAVASHAPIAGTIGPNAVLRLREALDADCGQDATEALFVAAGQLPLHRAPLTDMIDERAVARLHAALRSRHGLEIATRVARRAGDLTADYLLAHRIPAVARWTLPLLPSGAAARVLVRAMLAHAWTFAGSGRVAVHWATAVRRQPGEAAAIRLELVIEDCPLCRGADVDGMACEYYAATFQRLFRRLVAPTAEVREVSCIAAGGDGCRFAVSW
;
A
#
# COMPACT_ATOMS: atom_id res chain seq x y z
N MET A 1 -29.06 -12.43 6.20
CA MET A 1 -27.68 -12.02 5.99
C MET A 1 -27.20 -12.64 4.69
N PRO A 2 -26.86 -11.88 3.64
CA PRO A 2 -26.33 -12.48 2.43
C PRO A 2 -24.92 -13.01 2.70
N ALA A 3 -24.69 -14.26 2.32
CA ALA A 3 -23.40 -14.91 2.39
C ALA A 3 -22.39 -14.14 1.51
N VAL A 4 -21.32 -13.66 2.11
CA VAL A 4 -20.16 -13.14 1.37
C VAL A 4 -19.56 -14.33 0.64
N ALA A 5 -19.72 -14.34 -0.67
CA ALA A 5 -19.09 -15.35 -1.52
C ALA A 5 -17.56 -15.22 -1.33
N SER A 6 -16.97 -16.23 -0.71
CA SER A 6 -15.53 -16.41 -0.62
C SER A 6 -15.00 -16.68 -2.03
N HIS A 7 -14.60 -15.63 -2.74
CA HIS A 7 -13.88 -15.80 -4.00
C HIS A 7 -12.45 -16.22 -3.64
N ALA A 8 -12.07 -17.41 -4.10
CA ALA A 8 -10.67 -17.84 -4.05
C ALA A 8 -9.81 -16.78 -4.80
N PRO A 9 -8.64 -16.40 -4.26
CA PRO A 9 -7.80 -15.39 -4.89
C PRO A 9 -7.34 -15.88 -6.27
N ILE A 10 -7.61 -15.06 -7.30
CA ILE A 10 -7.05 -15.28 -8.64
C ILE A 10 -5.59 -14.83 -8.55
N ALA A 11 -4.64 -15.77 -8.70
CA ALA A 11 -3.21 -15.47 -8.63
C ALA A 11 -2.85 -14.36 -9.64
N GLY A 12 -2.10 -13.37 -9.18
CA GLY A 12 -1.64 -12.26 -10.03
C GLY A 12 -2.65 -11.12 -10.23
N THR A 13 -3.64 -10.99 -9.36
CA THR A 13 -4.59 -9.86 -9.39
C THR A 13 -4.54 -9.03 -8.11
N ILE A 14 -4.83 -7.73 -8.22
CA ILE A 14 -4.84 -6.75 -7.13
C ILE A 14 -6.15 -5.97 -7.14
N GLY A 15 -6.57 -5.45 -6.02
CA GLY A 15 -7.80 -4.67 -5.91
C GLY A 15 -7.79 -3.38 -6.74
N PRO A 16 -8.95 -2.93 -7.25
CA PRO A 16 -9.05 -1.80 -8.17
C PRO A 16 -8.60 -0.46 -7.56
N ASN A 17 -8.54 -0.34 -6.23
CA ASN A 17 -8.05 0.87 -5.57
C ASN A 17 -6.59 1.19 -5.92
N ALA A 18 -5.76 0.19 -6.24
CA ALA A 18 -4.39 0.42 -6.69
C ALA A 18 -4.31 1.28 -7.96
N VAL A 19 -5.34 1.24 -8.82
CA VAL A 19 -5.45 2.07 -10.02
C VAL A 19 -6.30 3.32 -9.77
N LEU A 20 -7.48 3.15 -9.14
CA LEU A 20 -8.41 4.26 -8.90
C LEU A 20 -7.77 5.38 -8.08
N ARG A 21 -7.07 5.04 -7.00
CA ARG A 21 -6.43 6.02 -6.11
C ARG A 21 -5.16 6.60 -6.73
N LEU A 22 -4.44 5.81 -7.55
CA LEU A 22 -3.31 6.33 -8.32
C LEU A 22 -3.77 7.37 -9.34
N ARG A 23 -4.86 7.10 -10.08
CA ARG A 23 -5.46 8.06 -11.01
C ARG A 23 -5.88 9.35 -10.31
N GLU A 24 -6.62 9.23 -9.19
CA GLU A 24 -7.07 10.37 -8.40
C GLU A 24 -5.90 11.23 -7.88
N ALA A 25 -4.82 10.59 -7.42
CA ALA A 25 -3.62 11.29 -6.97
C ALA A 25 -2.90 12.00 -8.12
N LEU A 26 -2.80 11.34 -9.29
CA LEU A 26 -2.22 11.93 -10.51
C LEU A 26 -3.01 13.13 -11.00
N ASP A 27 -4.34 13.01 -11.09
CA ASP A 27 -5.21 14.10 -11.49
C ASP A 27 -5.02 15.33 -10.61
N ALA A 28 -4.88 15.13 -9.31
CA ALA A 28 -4.70 16.20 -8.36
C ALA A 28 -3.29 16.83 -8.40
N ASP A 29 -2.24 16.05 -8.62
CA ASP A 29 -0.85 16.51 -8.53
C ASP A 29 -0.26 16.92 -9.89
N CYS A 30 -0.74 16.33 -10.99
CA CYS A 30 -0.17 16.51 -12.33
C CYS A 30 -1.20 16.98 -13.38
N GLY A 31 -2.51 16.89 -13.08
CA GLY A 31 -3.60 17.21 -13.99
C GLY A 31 -4.05 16.03 -14.87
N GLN A 32 -5.26 16.15 -15.41
CA GLN A 32 -5.92 15.07 -16.17
C GLN A 32 -5.16 14.69 -17.45
N ASP A 33 -4.61 15.67 -18.19
CA ASP A 33 -3.87 15.40 -19.44
C ASP A 33 -2.59 14.59 -19.16
N ALA A 34 -1.87 14.90 -18.06
CA ALA A 34 -0.70 14.16 -17.64
C ALA A 34 -1.07 12.74 -17.17
N THR A 35 -2.23 12.61 -16.51
CA THR A 35 -2.76 11.31 -16.09
C THR A 35 -3.07 10.43 -17.30
N GLU A 36 -3.85 10.93 -18.28
CA GLU A 36 -4.15 10.16 -19.50
C GLU A 36 -2.86 9.78 -20.25
N ALA A 37 -1.93 10.72 -20.40
CA ALA A 37 -0.65 10.48 -21.06
C ALA A 37 0.19 9.39 -20.34
N LEU A 38 0.12 9.29 -19.02
CA LEU A 38 0.77 8.24 -18.25
C LEU A 38 0.11 6.87 -18.50
N PHE A 39 -1.22 6.81 -18.51
CA PHE A 39 -1.95 5.55 -18.79
C PHE A 39 -1.69 5.06 -20.23
N VAL A 40 -1.58 5.98 -21.21
CA VAL A 40 -1.16 5.66 -22.59
C VAL A 40 0.26 5.10 -22.59
N ALA A 41 1.22 5.76 -21.94
CA ALA A 41 2.60 5.32 -21.88
C ALA A 41 2.78 3.97 -21.19
N ALA A 42 1.95 3.67 -20.20
CA ALA A 42 1.93 2.37 -19.53
C ALA A 42 1.21 1.27 -20.35
N GLY A 43 0.60 1.60 -21.50
CA GLY A 43 -0.25 0.69 -22.26
C GLY A 43 -1.53 0.29 -21.51
N GLN A 44 -2.03 1.17 -20.62
CA GLN A 44 -3.15 0.91 -19.72
C GLN A 44 -4.33 1.88 -19.91
N LEU A 45 -4.44 2.49 -21.08
CA LEU A 45 -5.55 3.41 -21.39
C LEU A 45 -6.94 2.85 -21.11
N PRO A 46 -7.23 1.55 -21.33
CA PRO A 46 -8.52 0.98 -20.95
C PRO A 46 -8.83 1.11 -19.45
N LEU A 47 -7.83 0.98 -18.57
CA LEU A 47 -8.01 1.14 -17.12
C LEU A 47 -8.27 2.60 -16.72
N HIS A 48 -7.87 3.56 -17.55
CA HIS A 48 -8.18 4.98 -17.31
C HIS A 48 -9.66 5.27 -17.60
N ARG A 49 -10.22 4.65 -18.63
CA ARG A 49 -11.56 4.99 -19.18
C ARG A 49 -12.68 4.13 -18.62
N ALA A 50 -12.39 2.90 -18.20
CA ALA A 50 -13.40 1.97 -17.71
C ALA A 50 -13.76 2.21 -16.23
N PRO A 51 -15.01 1.91 -15.81
CA PRO A 51 -15.31 1.73 -14.40
C PRO A 51 -14.60 0.47 -13.88
N LEU A 52 -13.82 0.62 -12.82
CA LEU A 52 -13.04 -0.48 -12.23
C LEU A 52 -13.76 -1.01 -11.00
N THR A 53 -14.42 -2.15 -11.12
CA THR A 53 -15.15 -2.85 -10.05
C THR A 53 -14.49 -4.15 -9.65
N ASP A 54 -13.78 -4.78 -10.59
CA ASP A 54 -13.21 -6.11 -10.44
C ASP A 54 -11.71 -6.04 -10.09
N MET A 55 -11.15 -7.20 -9.74
CA MET A 55 -9.71 -7.35 -9.53
C MET A 55 -8.95 -7.10 -10.85
N ILE A 56 -7.79 -6.48 -10.76
CA ILE A 56 -6.97 -6.02 -11.90
C ILE A 56 -5.70 -6.86 -11.97
N ASP A 57 -5.22 -7.19 -13.17
CA ASP A 57 -3.90 -7.79 -13.36
C ASP A 57 -2.82 -6.94 -12.68
N GLU A 58 -2.12 -7.51 -11.72
CA GLU A 58 -1.06 -6.81 -10.96
C GLU A 58 0.05 -6.27 -11.85
N ARG A 59 0.31 -6.91 -13.02
CA ARG A 59 1.28 -6.44 -14.00
C ARG A 59 0.88 -5.11 -14.63
N ALA A 60 -0.42 -4.86 -14.77
CA ALA A 60 -0.91 -3.56 -15.23
C ALA A 60 -0.61 -2.46 -14.21
N VAL A 61 -0.78 -2.75 -12.92
CA VAL A 61 -0.44 -1.82 -11.83
C VAL A 61 1.07 -1.59 -11.77
N ALA A 62 1.89 -2.64 -11.90
CA ALA A 62 3.36 -2.52 -11.98
C ALA A 62 3.79 -1.60 -13.13
N ARG A 63 3.20 -1.75 -14.34
CA ARG A 63 3.47 -0.88 -15.49
C ARG A 63 3.11 0.57 -15.24
N LEU A 64 1.99 0.84 -14.57
CA LEU A 64 1.59 2.21 -14.19
C LEU A 64 2.62 2.85 -13.25
N HIS A 65 3.05 2.14 -12.21
CA HIS A 65 4.07 2.64 -11.29
C HIS A 65 5.44 2.81 -11.96
N ALA A 66 5.82 1.90 -12.89
CA ALA A 66 7.04 2.05 -13.68
C ALA A 66 6.98 3.27 -14.60
N ALA A 67 5.86 3.47 -15.32
CA ALA A 67 5.65 4.63 -16.16
C ALA A 67 5.64 5.94 -15.34
N LEU A 68 5.07 5.94 -14.14
CA LEU A 68 5.07 7.09 -13.25
C LEU A 68 6.51 7.50 -12.90
N ARG A 69 7.35 6.55 -12.51
CA ARG A 69 8.76 6.81 -12.18
C ARG A 69 9.56 7.28 -13.40
N SER A 70 9.38 6.63 -14.54
CA SER A 70 10.17 6.96 -15.75
C SER A 70 9.80 8.32 -16.35
N ARG A 71 8.55 8.75 -16.28
CA ARG A 71 8.09 10.02 -16.86
C ARG A 71 8.26 11.22 -15.95
N HIS A 72 8.07 11.05 -14.65
CA HIS A 72 8.02 12.16 -13.70
C HIS A 72 9.21 12.17 -12.72
N GLY A 73 10.07 11.16 -12.79
CA GLY A 73 11.17 11.00 -11.84
C GLY A 73 10.71 10.49 -10.46
N LEU A 74 11.69 10.09 -9.64
CA LEU A 74 11.42 9.43 -8.36
C LEU A 74 10.70 10.35 -7.36
N GLU A 75 11.04 11.63 -7.32
CA GLU A 75 10.46 12.58 -6.37
C GLU A 75 8.93 12.75 -6.57
N ILE A 76 8.52 13.03 -7.82
CA ILE A 76 7.09 13.19 -8.14
C ILE A 76 6.38 11.84 -7.98
N ALA A 77 7.00 10.75 -8.44
CA ALA A 77 6.44 9.42 -8.31
C ALA A 77 6.19 9.03 -6.83
N THR A 78 7.14 9.32 -5.95
CA THR A 78 7.03 9.12 -4.50
C THR A 78 5.86 9.93 -3.93
N ARG A 79 5.75 11.22 -4.27
CA ARG A 79 4.66 12.09 -3.78
C ARG A 79 3.28 11.59 -4.23
N VAL A 80 3.14 11.27 -5.51
CA VAL A 80 1.88 10.74 -6.09
C VAL A 80 1.53 9.38 -5.47
N ALA A 81 2.51 8.46 -5.36
CA ALA A 81 2.29 7.15 -4.76
C ALA A 81 1.88 7.27 -3.28
N ARG A 82 2.50 8.18 -2.53
CA ARG A 82 2.15 8.46 -1.15
C ARG A 82 0.71 8.96 -1.02
N ARG A 83 0.31 9.93 -1.85
CA ARG A 83 -1.07 10.43 -1.89
C ARG A 83 -2.06 9.33 -2.25
N ALA A 84 -1.76 8.50 -3.25
CA ALA A 84 -2.59 7.36 -3.63
C ALA A 84 -2.73 6.34 -2.48
N GLY A 85 -1.68 6.13 -1.72
CA GLY A 85 -1.69 5.29 -0.52
C GLY A 85 -2.60 5.84 0.57
N ASP A 86 -2.51 7.13 0.87
CA ASP A 86 -3.40 7.81 1.83
C ASP A 86 -4.88 7.69 1.41
N LEU A 87 -5.18 7.97 0.14
CA LEU A 87 -6.53 7.84 -0.42
C LEU A 87 -7.05 6.39 -0.35
N THR A 88 -6.16 5.41 -0.57
CA THR A 88 -6.51 3.99 -0.41
C THR A 88 -6.88 3.66 1.03
N ALA A 89 -6.09 4.11 1.98
CA ALA A 89 -6.38 3.89 3.41
C ALA A 89 -7.70 4.56 3.82
N ASP A 90 -7.96 5.79 3.36
CA ASP A 90 -9.21 6.49 3.63
C ASP A 90 -10.42 5.74 3.05
N TYR A 91 -10.29 5.20 1.83
CA TYR A 91 -11.32 4.34 1.26
C TYR A 91 -11.55 3.07 2.09
N LEU A 92 -10.48 2.39 2.50
CA LEU A 92 -10.59 1.19 3.35
C LEU A 92 -11.26 1.51 4.68
N LEU A 93 -10.88 2.60 5.32
CA LEU A 93 -11.50 3.08 6.56
C LEU A 93 -12.98 3.38 6.37
N ALA A 94 -13.36 4.03 5.27
CA ALA A 94 -14.75 4.42 5.02
C ALA A 94 -15.66 3.23 4.64
N HIS A 95 -15.14 2.28 3.82
CA HIS A 95 -15.99 1.32 3.10
C HIS A 95 -15.70 -0.14 3.40
N ARG A 96 -14.52 -0.49 3.92
CA ARG A 96 -14.10 -1.89 4.11
C ARG A 96 -13.93 -2.27 5.57
N ILE A 97 -13.51 -1.35 6.41
CA ILE A 97 -13.32 -1.60 7.84
C ILE A 97 -14.65 -1.32 8.57
N PRO A 98 -15.22 -2.32 9.28
CA PRO A 98 -16.48 -2.15 10.01
C PRO A 98 -16.44 -0.95 10.97
N ALA A 99 -17.54 -0.22 11.05
CA ALA A 99 -17.66 0.95 11.95
C ALA A 99 -17.28 0.59 13.41
N VAL A 100 -17.73 -0.57 13.89
CA VAL A 100 -17.37 -1.04 15.24
C VAL A 100 -15.85 -1.13 15.40
N ALA A 101 -15.12 -1.72 14.46
CA ALA A 101 -13.67 -1.80 14.54
C ALA A 101 -12.99 -0.42 14.53
N ARG A 102 -13.50 0.53 13.74
CA ARG A 102 -12.99 1.91 13.69
C ARG A 102 -13.15 2.67 15.01
N TRP A 103 -14.19 2.36 15.78
CA TRP A 103 -14.45 2.99 17.08
C TRP A 103 -13.77 2.24 18.23
N THR A 104 -13.66 0.92 18.18
CA THR A 104 -13.15 0.13 19.30
C THR A 104 -11.63 -0.05 19.28
N LEU A 105 -11.01 -0.21 18.10
CA LEU A 105 -9.56 -0.43 18.03
C LEU A 105 -8.74 0.71 18.68
N PRO A 106 -9.04 2.00 18.44
CA PRO A 106 -8.29 3.09 19.07
C PRO A 106 -8.40 3.15 20.61
N LEU A 107 -9.38 2.44 21.19
CA LEU A 107 -9.56 2.37 22.64
C LEU A 107 -8.76 1.25 23.28
N LEU A 108 -8.23 0.32 22.48
CA LEU A 108 -7.39 -0.77 22.97
C LEU A 108 -5.95 -0.30 23.21
N PRO A 109 -5.21 -1.00 24.09
CA PRO A 109 -3.74 -0.83 24.11
C PRO A 109 -3.16 -1.03 22.72
N SER A 110 -2.26 -0.12 22.27
CA SER A 110 -1.76 -0.08 20.89
C SER A 110 -1.22 -1.44 20.39
N GLY A 111 -0.55 -2.22 21.27
CA GLY A 111 -0.08 -3.55 20.90
C GLY A 111 -1.22 -4.55 20.60
N ALA A 112 -2.36 -4.44 21.29
CA ALA A 112 -3.54 -5.27 21.03
C ALA A 112 -4.25 -4.83 19.73
N ALA A 113 -4.46 -3.54 19.56
CA ALA A 113 -5.01 -2.96 18.33
C ALA A 113 -4.17 -3.34 17.09
N ALA A 114 -2.84 -3.24 17.20
CA ALA A 114 -1.91 -3.62 16.14
C ALA A 114 -2.04 -5.10 15.75
N ARG A 115 -2.16 -6.01 16.73
CA ARG A 115 -2.36 -7.45 16.44
C ARG A 115 -3.65 -7.72 15.68
N VAL A 116 -4.73 -7.05 16.05
CA VAL A 116 -6.03 -7.18 15.34
C VAL A 116 -5.93 -6.64 13.93
N LEU A 117 -5.37 -5.43 13.76
CA LEU A 117 -5.18 -4.82 12.43
C LEU A 117 -4.32 -5.69 11.52
N VAL A 118 -3.15 -6.13 12.01
CA VAL A 118 -2.21 -6.96 11.26
C VAL A 118 -2.86 -8.29 10.85
N ARG A 119 -3.61 -8.94 11.76
CA ARG A 119 -4.35 -10.16 11.43
C ARG A 119 -5.36 -9.94 10.29
N ALA A 120 -6.08 -8.82 10.33
CA ALA A 120 -7.00 -8.45 9.25
C ALA A 120 -6.27 -8.18 7.94
N MET A 121 -5.13 -7.47 7.99
CA MET A 121 -4.30 -7.23 6.80
C MET A 121 -3.80 -8.54 6.17
N LEU A 122 -3.29 -9.47 6.98
CA LEU A 122 -2.84 -10.78 6.49
C LEU A 122 -3.99 -11.60 5.85
N ALA A 123 -5.17 -11.58 6.46
CA ALA A 123 -6.34 -12.28 5.92
C ALA A 123 -6.80 -11.72 4.56
N HIS A 124 -6.48 -10.46 4.25
CA HIS A 124 -6.85 -9.78 3.02
C HIS A 124 -5.64 -9.43 2.13
N ALA A 125 -4.46 -9.99 2.41
CA ALA A 125 -3.22 -9.69 1.71
C ALA A 125 -3.34 -9.84 0.18
N TRP A 126 -4.07 -10.83 -0.28
CA TRP A 126 -4.36 -11.07 -1.69
C TRP A 126 -4.99 -9.88 -2.43
N THR A 127 -5.68 -8.97 -1.71
CA THR A 127 -6.30 -7.79 -2.32
C THR A 127 -5.31 -6.68 -2.65
N PHE A 128 -4.16 -6.65 -1.99
CA PHE A 128 -3.16 -5.59 -2.19
C PHE A 128 -1.77 -6.11 -2.58
N ALA A 129 -1.40 -7.32 -2.17
CA ALA A 129 -0.12 -7.92 -2.52
C ALA A 129 -0.18 -8.80 -3.78
N GLY A 130 -1.37 -9.06 -4.32
CA GLY A 130 -1.52 -9.88 -5.52
C GLY A 130 -0.94 -11.28 -5.33
N SER A 131 0.01 -11.66 -6.18
CA SER A 131 0.79 -12.90 -6.07
C SER A 131 1.94 -12.83 -5.06
N GLY A 132 2.25 -11.65 -4.53
CA GLY A 132 3.26 -11.46 -3.50
C GLY A 132 2.82 -12.07 -2.15
N ARG A 133 3.80 -12.42 -1.32
CA ARG A 133 3.55 -12.95 0.01
C ARG A 133 3.76 -11.87 1.07
N VAL A 134 2.81 -11.77 2.00
CA VAL A 134 2.90 -10.83 3.12
C VAL A 134 3.28 -11.58 4.39
N ALA A 135 4.36 -11.14 5.02
CA ALA A 135 4.82 -11.63 6.31
C ALA A 135 4.90 -10.49 7.33
N VAL A 136 4.90 -10.84 8.62
CA VAL A 136 5.01 -9.89 9.73
C VAL A 136 6.01 -10.41 10.74
N HIS A 137 6.99 -9.58 11.06
CA HIS A 137 7.98 -9.84 12.09
C HIS A 137 7.76 -8.89 13.26
N TRP A 138 7.32 -9.42 14.40
CA TRP A 138 7.18 -8.65 15.63
C TRP A 138 8.55 -8.47 16.28
N ALA A 139 8.88 -7.25 16.71
CA ALA A 139 10.11 -7.01 17.44
C ALA A 139 10.11 -7.76 18.77
N THR A 140 11.11 -8.60 18.98
CA THR A 140 11.31 -9.34 20.24
C THR A 140 11.85 -8.45 21.36
N ALA A 141 12.55 -7.38 20.99
CA ALA A 141 12.99 -6.31 21.88
C ALA A 141 12.65 -4.97 21.21
N VAL A 142 12.29 -3.98 22.01
CA VAL A 142 12.01 -2.62 21.55
C VAL A 142 13.32 -2.03 21.02
N ARG A 143 13.52 -2.06 19.71
CA ARG A 143 14.69 -1.46 19.05
C ARG A 143 14.40 0.00 18.74
N ARG A 144 15.20 0.88 19.30
CA ARG A 144 15.23 2.29 18.97
C ARG A 144 16.44 2.53 18.07
N GLN A 145 16.22 3.08 16.88
CA GLN A 145 17.36 3.52 16.06
C GLN A 145 17.78 4.93 16.49
N PRO A 146 19.08 5.28 16.37
CA PRO A 146 19.53 6.62 16.66
C PRO A 146 18.76 7.65 15.81
N GLY A 147 18.19 8.66 16.45
CA GLY A 147 17.40 9.71 15.78
C GLY A 147 15.92 9.40 15.58
N GLU A 148 15.41 8.24 16.02
CA GLU A 148 13.98 7.91 15.94
C GLU A 148 13.23 8.34 17.20
N ALA A 149 12.05 8.95 17.00
CA ALA A 149 11.17 9.39 18.10
C ALA A 149 10.52 8.19 18.81
N ALA A 150 10.24 7.09 18.09
CA ALA A 150 9.59 5.90 18.62
C ALA A 150 10.32 4.62 18.21
N ALA A 151 10.18 3.57 19.02
CA ALA A 151 10.81 2.29 18.79
C ALA A 151 10.03 1.47 17.75
N ILE A 152 10.76 0.77 16.85
CA ILE A 152 10.17 -0.20 15.92
C ILE A 152 9.50 -1.32 16.73
N ARG A 153 8.25 -1.59 16.42
CA ARG A 153 7.39 -2.60 17.05
C ARG A 153 7.19 -3.84 16.21
N LEU A 154 7.12 -3.64 14.89
CA LEU A 154 7.01 -4.72 13.93
C LEU A 154 7.55 -4.29 12.58
N GLU A 155 7.78 -5.26 11.72
CA GLU A 155 8.12 -5.10 10.32
C GLU A 155 7.09 -5.85 9.46
N LEU A 156 6.47 -5.14 8.51
CA LEU A 156 5.65 -5.74 7.47
C LEU A 156 6.56 -6.03 6.27
N VAL A 157 6.45 -7.22 5.69
CA VAL A 157 7.27 -7.63 4.55
C VAL A 157 6.36 -8.04 3.41
N ILE A 158 6.63 -7.55 2.20
CA ILE A 158 6.00 -8.01 0.97
C ILE A 158 7.09 -8.61 0.10
N GLU A 159 7.13 -9.95 0.05
CA GLU A 159 7.99 -10.69 -0.88
C GLU A 159 7.33 -10.71 -2.26
N ASP A 160 8.11 -10.64 -3.34
CA ASP A 160 7.62 -10.52 -4.72
C ASP A 160 6.62 -9.37 -4.90
N CYS A 161 6.95 -8.20 -4.35
CA CYS A 161 6.10 -7.02 -4.34
C CYS A 161 5.63 -6.63 -5.76
N PRO A 162 4.32 -6.61 -6.03
CA PRO A 162 3.80 -6.37 -7.38
C PRO A 162 4.07 -4.96 -7.92
N LEU A 163 4.20 -3.94 -7.05
CA LEU A 163 4.35 -2.54 -7.48
C LEU A 163 5.76 -2.21 -7.96
N CYS A 164 6.75 -2.96 -7.55
CA CYS A 164 8.16 -2.71 -7.90
C CYS A 164 8.86 -3.92 -8.54
N ARG A 165 8.12 -4.99 -8.82
CA ARG A 165 8.67 -6.17 -9.49
C ARG A 165 9.26 -5.80 -10.85
N GLY A 166 10.52 -6.17 -11.10
CA GLY A 166 11.24 -5.85 -12.34
C GLY A 166 11.63 -4.37 -12.49
N ALA A 167 11.41 -3.55 -11.47
CA ALA A 167 11.96 -2.20 -11.43
C ALA A 167 13.39 -2.24 -10.89
N ASP A 168 14.23 -1.35 -11.43
CA ASP A 168 15.58 -1.06 -10.96
C ASP A 168 15.64 0.45 -10.72
N VAL A 169 15.70 0.86 -9.47
CA VAL A 169 15.70 2.26 -9.07
C VAL A 169 16.68 2.47 -7.90
N ASP A 170 17.34 3.60 -7.91
CA ASP A 170 18.17 4.03 -6.79
C ASP A 170 17.29 4.62 -5.69
N GLY A 171 16.79 3.77 -4.79
CA GLY A 171 15.98 4.17 -3.66
C GLY A 171 14.71 3.35 -3.43
N MET A 172 13.90 3.80 -2.47
CA MET A 172 12.65 3.14 -2.10
C MET A 172 11.55 3.46 -3.11
N ALA A 173 10.77 2.45 -3.52
CA ALA A 173 9.77 2.58 -4.59
C ALA A 173 8.34 2.24 -4.17
N CYS A 174 8.11 1.83 -2.91
CA CYS A 174 6.83 1.34 -2.44
C CYS A 174 6.13 2.29 -1.46
N GLU A 175 6.29 3.59 -1.65
CA GLU A 175 5.64 4.64 -0.84
C GLU A 175 4.11 4.52 -0.80
N TYR A 176 3.49 3.95 -1.82
CA TYR A 176 2.07 3.64 -1.81
C TYR A 176 1.68 2.76 -0.62
N TYR A 177 2.44 1.68 -0.37
CA TYR A 177 2.20 0.80 0.76
C TYR A 177 2.57 1.47 2.08
N ALA A 178 3.72 2.14 2.14
CA ALA A 178 4.16 2.84 3.34
C ALA A 178 3.10 3.83 3.83
N ALA A 179 2.56 4.66 2.93
CA ALA A 179 1.51 5.63 3.24
C ALA A 179 0.18 4.94 3.63
N THR A 180 -0.24 3.90 2.88
CA THR A 180 -1.45 3.14 3.21
C THR A 180 -1.37 2.56 4.61
N PHE A 181 -0.28 1.88 4.93
CA PHE A 181 -0.08 1.27 6.25
C PHE A 181 0.00 2.34 7.34
N GLN A 182 0.77 3.40 7.11
CA GLN A 182 0.89 4.49 8.09
C GLN A 182 -0.46 5.10 8.43
N ARG A 183 -1.28 5.39 7.42
CA ARG A 183 -2.61 5.97 7.63
C ARG A 183 -3.53 5.03 8.42
N LEU A 184 -3.52 3.73 8.12
CA LEU A 184 -4.27 2.72 8.87
C LEU A 184 -3.81 2.62 10.32
N PHE A 185 -2.49 2.54 10.56
CA PHE A 185 -1.93 2.47 11.91
C PHE A 185 -2.22 3.73 12.71
N ARG A 186 -2.11 4.92 12.11
CA ARG A 186 -2.45 6.18 12.78
C ARG A 186 -3.90 6.27 13.21
N ARG A 187 -4.80 5.73 12.40
CA ARG A 187 -6.24 5.78 12.67
C ARG A 187 -6.74 4.70 13.61
N LEU A 188 -6.10 3.54 13.65
CA LEU A 188 -6.62 2.36 14.34
C LEU A 188 -5.74 1.87 15.50
N VAL A 189 -4.48 2.29 15.56
CA VAL A 189 -3.52 1.81 16.57
C VAL A 189 -2.98 2.93 17.45
N ALA A 190 -2.30 3.90 16.87
CA ALA A 190 -1.73 5.04 17.59
C ALA A 190 -1.59 6.25 16.67
N PRO A 191 -2.04 7.46 17.06
CA PRO A 191 -1.92 8.66 16.23
C PRO A 191 -0.47 9.03 15.87
N THR A 192 0.50 8.60 16.69
CA THR A 192 1.93 8.80 16.51
C THR A 192 2.60 7.73 15.65
N ALA A 193 1.84 6.76 15.12
CA ALA A 193 2.42 5.69 14.34
C ALA A 193 3.13 6.20 13.08
N GLU A 194 4.32 5.65 12.83
CA GLU A 194 5.12 5.90 11.64
C GLU A 194 5.41 4.59 10.93
N VAL A 195 5.36 4.63 9.60
CA VAL A 195 5.71 3.51 8.75
C VAL A 195 6.70 3.99 7.69
N ARG A 196 7.86 3.35 7.64
CA ARG A 196 8.91 3.67 6.68
C ARG A 196 9.32 2.42 5.91
N GLU A 197 9.45 2.54 4.60
CA GLU A 197 10.10 1.51 3.80
C GLU A 197 11.60 1.52 4.13
N VAL A 198 12.13 0.37 4.53
CA VAL A 198 13.55 0.20 4.94
C VAL A 198 14.32 -0.74 4.02
N SER A 199 13.63 -1.45 3.14
CA SER A 199 14.20 -2.27 2.07
C SER A 199 13.21 -2.34 0.92
N CYS A 200 13.71 -2.37 -0.32
CA CYS A 200 12.88 -2.46 -1.51
C CYS A 200 13.51 -3.42 -2.53
N ILE A 201 12.69 -4.28 -3.15
CA ILE A 201 13.14 -5.17 -4.23
C ILE A 201 13.72 -4.36 -5.40
N ALA A 202 13.12 -3.22 -5.73
CA ALA A 202 13.59 -2.35 -6.81
C ALA A 202 14.97 -1.72 -6.54
N ALA A 203 15.42 -1.69 -5.29
CA ALA A 203 16.75 -1.24 -4.86
C ALA A 203 17.69 -2.42 -4.51
N GLY A 204 17.39 -3.63 -5.01
CA GLY A 204 18.22 -4.82 -4.78
C GLY A 204 17.95 -5.55 -3.45
N GLY A 205 16.90 -5.20 -2.71
CA GLY A 205 16.50 -5.91 -1.50
C GLY A 205 15.85 -7.26 -1.80
N ASP A 206 15.78 -8.13 -0.80
CA ASP A 206 15.13 -9.45 -0.85
C ASP A 206 13.60 -9.39 -0.71
N GLY A 207 13.08 -8.22 -0.33
CA GLY A 207 11.67 -7.93 -0.13
C GLY A 207 11.44 -6.45 0.13
N CYS A 208 10.20 -5.99 -0.04
CA CYS A 208 9.81 -4.67 0.40
C CYS A 208 9.45 -4.73 1.88
N ARG A 209 10.25 -4.07 2.73
CA ARG A 209 10.15 -4.11 4.19
C ARG A 209 9.73 -2.75 4.72
N PHE A 210 8.75 -2.76 5.61
CA PHE A 210 8.16 -1.56 6.19
C PHE A 210 8.27 -1.63 7.72
N ALA A 211 9.16 -0.82 8.28
CA ALA A 211 9.31 -0.70 9.72
C ALA A 211 8.15 0.15 10.29
N VAL A 212 7.49 -0.37 11.31
CA VAL A 212 6.35 0.27 11.98
C VAL A 212 6.71 0.58 13.42
N SER A 213 6.57 1.85 13.81
CA SER A 213 6.83 2.35 15.16
C SER A 213 5.62 3.12 15.70
N TRP A 214 5.43 3.11 17.04
CA TRP A 214 4.46 3.93 17.80
C TRP A 214 4.83 4.06 19.26
#